data_d83f8b163764bc89e5af2c7b0371fb48
#
_entry.id   d83f8b163764bc89e5af2c7b0371fb48
#
_cell.length_a   1.000
_cell.length_b   1.000
_cell.length_c   1.000
_cell.angle_alpha   90.00
_cell.angle_beta   90.00
_cell.angle_gamma   90.00
#
_symmetry.space_group_name_H-M   'P 1'
#
loop_
_entity.id
_entity.type
_entity.pdbx_description
1 polymer ?
#
loop_
_entity_poly.entity_id
_entity_poly.type
_entity_poly.pdbx_seq_one_letter_code
_entity_poly.pdbx_strand_id
1 'polypeptide(L)'
;MSAISNRYEFVIFFDVENGNPNGDPDAGNMPRIDPETGYGLVTDVCLKRKIRNYVETVKEGVSGYRIYVKDGVPLNRSDAEACAYVGVDPGKLKEAKKKDADLDVKIRDFMCNNFFDIRTFGAVMTTFAKGALNCGQVRGPVQLGFARSVDPIVPQEVTITRVAITTEADAEKKGTEMGRKYIVPYGLYRAEGFVSANLARKTTGFSEEDLQLLWQAILNMFELDHSAARGKMAVRELIVFRHDSELGNAPAYKLFDLVKAERKPGVVAPRAYCDYTVSVNEEGLPEGVTCTRMG
;
A
#
# COMPACT_ATOMS: atom_id res chain seq x y z
N MET A 1 -14.45 3.43 19.42
CA MET A 1 -13.04 3.89 19.47
C MET A 1 -13.00 5.33 18.99
N SER A 2 -12.15 6.16 19.59
CA SER A 2 -11.96 7.55 19.13
C SER A 2 -11.02 7.56 17.91
N ALA A 3 -11.30 8.44 16.94
CA ALA A 3 -10.38 8.67 15.83
C ALA A 3 -9.05 9.26 16.33
N ILE A 4 -7.97 9.05 15.57
CA ILE A 4 -6.67 9.66 15.86
C ILE A 4 -6.76 11.18 15.93
N SER A 5 -5.94 11.80 16.79
CA SER A 5 -5.92 13.24 17.02
C SER A 5 -4.70 13.95 16.42
N ASN A 6 -3.66 13.22 16.06
CA ASN A 6 -2.41 13.75 15.55
C ASN A 6 -2.24 13.44 14.06
N ARG A 7 -1.63 14.36 13.33
CA ARG A 7 -1.18 14.14 11.95
C ARG A 7 0.17 13.43 11.96
N TYR A 8 0.41 12.57 10.95
CA TYR A 8 1.69 11.89 10.76
C TYR A 8 2.13 11.96 9.30
N GLU A 9 3.43 12.05 9.11
CA GLU A 9 4.14 11.68 7.89
C GLU A 9 5.06 10.50 8.17
N PHE A 10 5.35 9.70 7.16
CA PHE A 10 6.25 8.58 7.32
C PHE A 10 7.02 8.25 6.05
N VAL A 11 8.21 7.69 6.24
CA VAL A 11 9.07 7.20 5.17
C VAL A 11 9.32 5.72 5.39
N ILE A 12 9.13 4.91 4.35
CA ILE A 12 9.40 3.48 4.35
C ILE A 12 10.64 3.24 3.49
N PHE A 13 11.63 2.55 4.04
CA PHE A 13 12.69 1.93 3.25
C PHE A 13 12.46 0.43 3.19
N PHE A 14 12.45 -0.10 1.98
CA PHE A 14 12.40 -1.54 1.74
C PHE A 14 13.33 -1.91 0.59
N ASP A 15 13.81 -3.13 0.59
CA ASP A 15 14.67 -3.60 -0.48
C ASP A 15 14.10 -4.83 -1.21
N VAL A 16 14.68 -5.07 -2.35
CA VAL A 16 14.46 -6.27 -3.16
C VAL A 16 15.81 -6.86 -3.55
N GLU A 17 15.94 -8.18 -3.41
CA GLU A 17 17.09 -8.97 -3.86
C GLU A 17 16.59 -10.09 -4.77
N ASN A 18 17.11 -10.12 -6.01
CA ASN A 18 16.80 -11.14 -7.02
C ASN A 18 15.29 -11.33 -7.27
N GLY A 19 14.54 -10.23 -7.31
CA GLY A 19 13.08 -10.26 -7.44
C GLY A 19 12.51 -9.13 -8.27
N ASN A 20 11.21 -9.23 -8.57
CA ASN A 20 10.45 -8.18 -9.23
C ASN A 20 9.50 -7.53 -8.21
N PRO A 21 9.80 -6.32 -7.73
CA PRO A 21 8.98 -5.67 -6.70
C PRO A 21 7.61 -5.26 -7.21
N ASN A 22 7.52 -4.83 -8.48
CA ASN A 22 6.26 -4.42 -9.10
C ASN A 22 6.39 -4.48 -10.63
N GLY A 23 5.94 -5.59 -11.21
CA GLY A 23 5.95 -5.77 -12.65
C GLY A 23 4.96 -4.85 -13.37
N ASP A 24 5.31 -4.50 -14.60
CA ASP A 24 4.48 -3.70 -15.49
C ASP A 24 3.75 -4.62 -16.48
N PRO A 25 2.42 -4.75 -16.42
CA PRO A 25 1.67 -5.59 -17.35
C PRO A 25 1.80 -5.14 -18.80
N ASP A 26 2.00 -3.84 -19.06
CA ASP A 26 2.14 -3.27 -20.41
C ASP A 26 3.54 -3.51 -20.98
N ALA A 27 4.53 -3.82 -20.14
CA ALA A 27 5.92 -4.09 -20.51
C ALA A 27 6.32 -5.56 -20.24
N GLY A 28 5.42 -6.52 -20.48
CA GLY A 28 5.71 -7.94 -20.31
C GLY A 28 6.08 -8.33 -18.88
N ASN A 29 5.55 -7.63 -17.89
CA ASN A 29 5.83 -7.81 -16.46
C ASN A 29 7.28 -7.49 -16.04
N MET A 30 7.99 -6.64 -16.80
CA MET A 30 9.27 -6.09 -16.36
C MET A 30 9.10 -5.23 -15.09
N PRO A 31 10.12 -5.15 -14.21
CA PRO A 31 10.12 -4.16 -13.14
C PRO A 31 9.90 -2.75 -13.69
N ARG A 32 9.01 -2.00 -13.05
CA ARG A 32 8.72 -0.62 -13.46
C ARG A 32 9.95 0.25 -13.23
N ILE A 33 10.30 1.03 -14.25
CA ILE A 33 11.40 2.00 -14.17
C ILE A 33 10.94 3.34 -14.77
N ASP A 34 11.53 4.40 -14.28
CA ASP A 34 11.49 5.70 -14.93
C ASP A 34 12.49 5.68 -16.12
N PRO A 35 12.02 5.78 -17.39
CA PRO A 35 12.89 5.57 -18.56
C PRO A 35 13.97 6.64 -18.73
N GLU A 36 13.79 7.82 -18.13
CA GLU A 36 14.78 8.91 -18.26
C GLU A 36 15.92 8.75 -17.25
N THR A 37 15.61 8.26 -16.06
CA THR A 37 16.56 8.25 -14.94
C THR A 37 17.03 6.85 -14.54
N GLY A 38 16.34 5.80 -14.99
CA GLY A 38 16.61 4.41 -14.63
C GLY A 38 16.20 4.03 -13.21
N TYR A 39 15.57 4.94 -12.45
CA TYR A 39 15.10 4.63 -11.10
C TYR A 39 13.92 3.65 -11.14
N GLY A 40 13.96 2.64 -10.28
CA GLY A 40 12.87 1.70 -10.11
C GLY A 40 11.67 2.35 -9.45
N LEU A 41 10.46 1.90 -9.84
CA LEU A 41 9.19 2.40 -9.32
C LEU A 41 8.35 1.27 -8.76
N VAL A 42 7.71 1.51 -7.61
CA VAL A 42 6.68 0.64 -7.03
C VAL A 42 5.46 1.49 -6.74
N THR A 43 4.32 1.09 -7.30
CA THR A 43 3.07 1.85 -7.16
C THR A 43 2.51 1.76 -5.74
N ASP A 44 1.79 2.79 -5.32
CA ASP A 44 1.06 2.80 -4.05
C ASP A 44 0.04 1.65 -3.97
N VAL A 45 -0.60 1.30 -5.09
CA VAL A 45 -1.54 0.18 -5.18
C VAL A 45 -0.85 -1.14 -4.83
N CYS A 46 0.39 -1.34 -5.29
CA CYS A 46 1.18 -2.52 -4.95
C CYS A 46 1.45 -2.61 -3.44
N LEU A 47 1.89 -1.51 -2.82
CA LEU A 47 2.15 -1.46 -1.38
C LEU A 47 0.86 -1.63 -0.57
N LYS A 48 -0.21 -0.92 -0.93
CA LYS A 48 -1.53 -1.03 -0.27
C LYS A 48 -2.09 -2.45 -0.35
N ARG A 49 -1.86 -3.18 -1.45
CA ARG A 49 -2.28 -4.59 -1.56
C ARG A 49 -1.57 -5.46 -0.52
N LYS A 50 -0.26 -5.28 -0.32
CA LYS A 50 0.51 -6.06 0.66
C LYS A 50 0.07 -5.76 2.09
N ILE A 51 -0.19 -4.50 2.41
CA ILE A 51 -0.76 -4.09 3.70
C ILE A 51 -2.13 -4.76 3.91
N ARG A 52 -3.01 -4.77 2.89
CA ARG A 52 -4.30 -5.45 2.96
C ARG A 52 -4.16 -6.95 3.22
N ASN A 53 -3.26 -7.62 2.50
CA ASN A 53 -3.02 -9.05 2.65
C ASN A 53 -2.54 -9.38 4.08
N TYR A 54 -1.64 -8.56 4.63
CA TYR A 54 -1.19 -8.72 6.02
C TYR A 54 -2.35 -8.58 7.00
N VAL A 55 -3.13 -7.50 6.91
CA VAL A 55 -4.27 -7.26 7.80
C VAL A 55 -5.33 -8.36 7.67
N GLU A 56 -5.63 -8.80 6.47
CA GLU A 56 -6.58 -9.90 6.23
C GLU A 56 -6.15 -11.18 6.95
N THR A 57 -4.84 -11.49 6.94
CA THR A 57 -4.30 -12.68 7.58
C THR A 57 -4.32 -12.56 9.10
N VAL A 58 -3.80 -11.45 9.66
CA VAL A 58 -3.66 -11.31 11.12
C VAL A 58 -4.96 -10.97 11.85
N LYS A 59 -5.97 -10.48 11.10
CA LYS A 59 -7.30 -10.13 11.60
C LYS A 59 -8.40 -11.02 11.02
N GLU A 60 -8.06 -12.21 10.55
CA GLU A 60 -9.04 -13.16 10.01
C GLU A 60 -10.19 -13.40 11.00
N GLY A 61 -11.42 -13.26 10.52
CA GLY A 61 -12.64 -13.43 11.34
C GLY A 61 -12.92 -12.32 12.36
N VAL A 62 -12.05 -11.31 12.49
CA VAL A 62 -12.27 -10.21 13.43
C VAL A 62 -13.21 -9.16 12.82
N SER A 63 -14.30 -8.84 13.52
CA SER A 63 -15.26 -7.83 13.10
C SER A 63 -14.59 -6.46 12.95
N GLY A 64 -14.93 -5.72 11.86
CA GLY A 64 -14.42 -4.38 11.58
C GLY A 64 -13.06 -4.36 10.84
N TYR A 65 -12.46 -5.53 10.57
CA TYR A 65 -11.16 -5.62 9.89
C TYR A 65 -11.20 -6.35 8.54
N ARG A 66 -12.39 -6.49 7.97
CA ARG A 66 -12.56 -7.04 6.62
C ARG A 66 -11.86 -6.17 5.59
N ILE A 67 -11.49 -6.77 4.46
CA ILE A 67 -10.88 -6.07 3.31
C ILE A 67 -11.92 -5.97 2.20
N TYR A 68 -12.18 -4.75 1.73
CA TYR A 68 -13.09 -4.45 0.63
C TYR A 68 -12.46 -4.78 -0.73
N VAL A 69 -11.23 -4.31 -0.97
CA VAL A 69 -10.48 -4.59 -2.21
C VAL A 69 -9.71 -5.90 -2.03
N LYS A 70 -10.42 -7.02 -2.23
CA LYS A 70 -9.92 -8.39 -2.06
C LYS A 70 -9.83 -9.10 -3.41
N ASP A 71 -8.79 -9.95 -3.57
CA ASP A 71 -8.60 -10.75 -4.78
C ASP A 71 -9.74 -11.77 -4.96
N GLY A 72 -10.20 -11.90 -6.21
CA GLY A 72 -11.26 -12.86 -6.56
C GLY A 72 -12.65 -12.55 -6.01
N VAL A 73 -12.86 -11.42 -5.32
CA VAL A 73 -14.17 -11.02 -4.77
C VAL A 73 -14.70 -9.79 -5.47
N PRO A 74 -15.88 -9.86 -6.14
CA PRO A 74 -16.52 -8.69 -6.72
C PRO A 74 -16.91 -7.67 -5.66
N LEU A 75 -16.57 -6.40 -5.86
CA LEU A 75 -16.82 -5.30 -4.90
C LEU A 75 -18.32 -5.12 -4.59
N ASN A 76 -19.19 -5.33 -5.59
CA ASN A 76 -20.64 -5.17 -5.44
C ASN A 76 -21.28 -6.14 -4.43
N ARG A 77 -20.60 -7.23 -4.04
CA ARG A 77 -21.05 -8.12 -2.97
C ARG A 77 -21.07 -7.39 -1.62
N SER A 78 -20.00 -6.70 -1.30
CA SER A 78 -19.90 -5.88 -0.07
C SER A 78 -20.82 -4.66 -0.12
N ASP A 79 -20.99 -4.06 -1.32
CA ASP A 79 -21.94 -2.96 -1.52
C ASP A 79 -23.39 -3.40 -1.28
N ALA A 80 -23.76 -4.63 -1.70
CA ALA A 80 -25.07 -5.19 -1.46
C ALA A 80 -25.34 -5.41 0.04
N GLU A 81 -24.33 -5.80 0.83
CA GLU A 81 -24.46 -5.92 2.28
C GLU A 81 -24.78 -4.56 2.93
N ALA A 82 -24.12 -3.47 2.49
CA ALA A 82 -24.41 -2.14 2.97
C ALA A 82 -25.83 -1.68 2.60
N CYS A 83 -26.27 -2.01 1.37
CA CYS A 83 -27.67 -1.74 0.95
C CYS A 83 -28.68 -2.50 1.82
N ALA A 84 -28.41 -3.78 2.10
CA ALA A 84 -29.27 -4.61 2.96
C ALA A 84 -29.33 -4.04 4.40
N TYR A 85 -28.18 -3.57 4.94
CA TYR A 85 -28.11 -2.95 6.24
C TYR A 85 -29.03 -1.72 6.37
N VAL A 86 -29.10 -0.87 5.34
CA VAL A 86 -29.97 0.30 5.30
C VAL A 86 -31.38 0.01 4.76
N GLY A 87 -31.68 -1.25 4.40
CA GLY A 87 -33.00 -1.67 3.87
C GLY A 87 -33.32 -1.12 2.49
N VAL A 88 -32.33 -0.87 1.63
CA VAL A 88 -32.50 -0.28 0.31
C VAL A 88 -32.02 -1.25 -0.78
N ASP A 89 -32.82 -1.40 -1.84
CA ASP A 89 -32.42 -2.11 -3.04
C ASP A 89 -31.31 -1.35 -3.80
N PRO A 90 -30.19 -1.98 -4.21
CA PRO A 90 -29.12 -1.32 -4.96
C PRO A 90 -29.60 -0.59 -6.23
N GLY A 91 -30.65 -1.07 -6.89
CA GLY A 91 -31.26 -0.44 -8.06
C GLY A 91 -32.07 0.82 -7.75
N LYS A 92 -32.44 1.05 -6.48
CA LYS A 92 -33.32 2.15 -6.04
C LYS A 92 -32.62 3.21 -5.20
N LEU A 93 -31.28 3.22 -5.18
CA LEU A 93 -30.48 4.13 -4.37
C LEU A 93 -30.82 5.62 -4.61
N LYS A 94 -31.03 6.05 -5.86
CA LYS A 94 -31.39 7.42 -6.21
C LYS A 94 -32.74 7.85 -5.61
N GLU A 95 -33.71 6.94 -5.57
CA GLU A 95 -35.04 7.20 -4.99
C GLU A 95 -34.97 7.21 -3.46
N ALA A 96 -34.21 6.27 -2.90
CA ALA A 96 -34.01 6.17 -1.46
C ALA A 96 -33.33 7.45 -0.90
N LYS A 97 -32.32 7.98 -1.61
CA LYS A 97 -31.65 9.23 -1.23
C LYS A 97 -32.62 10.43 -1.12
N LYS A 98 -33.63 10.48 -1.97
CA LYS A 98 -34.64 11.56 -1.89
C LYS A 98 -35.54 11.46 -0.65
N LYS A 99 -35.66 10.25 -0.08
CA LYS A 99 -36.49 9.97 1.09
C LYS A 99 -35.70 10.01 2.41
N ASP A 100 -34.41 9.67 2.36
CA ASP A 100 -33.54 9.65 3.52
C ASP A 100 -32.29 10.50 3.24
N ALA A 101 -32.24 11.70 3.84
CA ALA A 101 -31.14 12.64 3.70
C ALA A 101 -29.83 12.08 4.29
N ASP A 102 -29.90 11.19 5.28
CA ASP A 102 -28.75 10.60 5.98
C ASP A 102 -28.26 9.29 5.36
N LEU A 103 -28.86 8.83 4.25
CA LEU A 103 -28.52 7.59 3.60
C LEU A 103 -27.04 7.49 3.26
N ASP A 104 -26.45 8.58 2.75
CA ASP A 104 -25.00 8.67 2.43
C ASP A 104 -24.13 8.39 3.65
N VAL A 105 -24.49 8.97 4.78
CA VAL A 105 -23.76 8.84 6.05
C VAL A 105 -23.87 7.41 6.58
N LYS A 106 -25.07 6.84 6.60
CA LYS A 106 -25.32 5.48 7.08
C LYS A 106 -24.54 4.43 6.29
N ILE A 107 -24.54 4.55 4.95
CA ILE A 107 -23.78 3.63 4.08
C ILE A 107 -22.27 3.81 4.29
N ARG A 108 -21.77 5.06 4.30
CA ARG A 108 -20.34 5.33 4.55
C ARG A 108 -19.91 4.75 5.89
N ASP A 109 -20.66 4.98 6.92
CA ASP A 109 -20.34 4.54 8.28
C ASP A 109 -20.36 3.00 8.38
N PHE A 110 -21.34 2.34 7.74
CA PHE A 110 -21.32 0.89 7.61
C PHE A 110 -20.05 0.40 6.94
N MET A 111 -19.66 0.98 5.80
CA MET A 111 -18.48 0.56 5.05
C MET A 111 -17.20 0.82 5.85
N CYS A 112 -17.05 1.99 6.46
CA CYS A 112 -15.89 2.31 7.29
C CYS A 112 -15.79 1.42 8.54
N ASN A 113 -16.91 1.09 9.17
CA ASN A 113 -16.93 0.26 10.39
C ASN A 113 -16.58 -1.21 10.11
N ASN A 114 -16.91 -1.72 8.92
CA ASN A 114 -16.72 -3.12 8.58
C ASN A 114 -15.43 -3.39 7.79
N PHE A 115 -14.91 -2.41 7.04
CA PHE A 115 -13.78 -2.60 6.14
C PHE A 115 -12.59 -1.73 6.53
N PHE A 116 -11.52 -2.37 6.99
CA PHE A 116 -10.30 -1.69 7.42
C PHE A 116 -9.69 -0.83 6.31
N ASP A 117 -9.63 -1.34 5.09
CA ASP A 117 -9.00 -0.64 3.97
C ASP A 117 -9.80 0.57 3.47
N ILE A 118 -11.13 0.55 3.59
CA ILE A 118 -11.96 1.74 3.34
C ILE A 118 -11.70 2.78 4.44
N ARG A 119 -11.70 2.36 5.70
CA ARG A 119 -11.44 3.23 6.85
C ARG A 119 -10.04 3.85 6.80
N THR A 120 -9.06 3.12 6.25
CA THR A 120 -7.65 3.52 6.18
C THR A 120 -7.34 4.32 4.91
N PHE A 121 -7.56 3.73 3.73
CA PHE A 121 -7.14 4.29 2.44
C PHE A 121 -8.26 5.00 1.69
N GLY A 122 -9.50 4.75 2.08
CA GLY A 122 -10.67 5.13 1.30
C GLY A 122 -10.93 4.20 0.12
N ALA A 123 -12.01 4.48 -0.59
CA ALA A 123 -12.37 3.74 -1.79
C ALA A 123 -13.28 4.54 -2.71
N VAL A 124 -13.30 4.17 -4.00
CA VAL A 124 -14.35 4.52 -4.94
C VAL A 124 -15.29 3.32 -5.06
N MET A 125 -16.47 3.44 -4.48
CA MET A 125 -17.51 2.42 -4.46
C MET A 125 -18.48 2.68 -5.61
N THR A 126 -18.25 2.02 -6.75
CA THR A 126 -18.93 2.33 -8.01
C THR A 126 -20.43 2.13 -7.98
N THR A 127 -20.96 1.20 -7.18
CA THR A 127 -22.40 0.98 -6.99
C THR A 127 -23.06 2.24 -6.44
N PHE A 128 -22.50 2.83 -5.41
CA PHE A 128 -23.03 4.04 -4.77
C PHE A 128 -22.78 5.28 -5.62
N ALA A 129 -21.63 5.39 -6.29
CA ALA A 129 -21.34 6.47 -7.23
C ALA A 129 -22.35 6.49 -8.40
N LYS A 130 -22.67 5.33 -9.00
CA LYS A 130 -23.73 5.19 -10.02
C LYS A 130 -25.12 5.52 -9.46
N GLY A 131 -25.36 5.26 -8.17
CA GLY A 131 -26.54 5.65 -7.42
C GLY A 131 -26.64 7.16 -7.12
N ALA A 132 -25.63 7.95 -7.54
CA ALA A 132 -25.49 9.40 -7.23
C ALA A 132 -25.43 9.69 -5.73
N LEU A 133 -24.84 8.78 -4.96
CA LEU A 133 -24.54 8.96 -3.54
C LEU A 133 -23.14 9.55 -3.36
N ASN A 134 -23.00 10.52 -2.47
CA ASN A 134 -21.70 11.14 -2.17
C ASN A 134 -20.75 10.15 -1.49
N CYS A 135 -21.29 9.18 -0.73
CA CYS A 135 -20.50 8.11 -0.11
C CYS A 135 -19.88 7.13 -1.15
N GLY A 136 -20.23 7.21 -2.42
CA GLY A 136 -19.56 6.47 -3.49
C GLY A 136 -18.08 6.80 -3.62
N GLN A 137 -17.61 7.88 -3.02
CA GLN A 137 -16.21 8.24 -2.93
C GLN A 137 -15.85 8.59 -1.48
N VAL A 138 -15.14 7.69 -0.80
CA VAL A 138 -14.61 7.89 0.54
C VAL A 138 -13.12 8.20 0.46
N ARG A 139 -12.72 9.36 0.96
CA ARG A 139 -11.30 9.73 1.09
C ARG A 139 -10.78 9.27 2.44
N GLY A 140 -9.85 8.30 2.42
CA GLY A 140 -9.21 7.78 3.63
C GLY A 140 -8.10 8.69 4.16
N PRO A 141 -7.82 8.60 5.46
CA PRO A 141 -6.78 9.40 6.12
C PRO A 141 -5.36 9.02 5.70
N VAL A 142 -5.12 7.77 5.31
CA VAL A 142 -3.78 7.28 4.95
C VAL A 142 -3.59 7.33 3.44
N GLN A 143 -2.56 8.05 3.01
CA GLN A 143 -2.16 8.12 1.60
C GLN A 143 -0.68 7.75 1.46
N LEU A 144 -0.36 7.00 0.40
CA LEU A 144 1.00 6.59 0.02
C LEU A 144 1.32 7.14 -1.35
N GLY A 145 2.54 7.64 -1.52
CA GLY A 145 3.11 7.91 -2.83
C GLY A 145 3.66 6.63 -3.48
N PHE A 146 4.09 6.75 -4.73
CA PHE A 146 4.90 5.71 -5.36
C PHE A 146 6.24 5.62 -4.65
N ALA A 147 6.72 4.38 -4.42
CA ALA A 147 8.11 4.21 -4.01
C ALA A 147 9.04 4.36 -5.22
N ARG A 148 10.19 4.97 -4.95
CA ARG A 148 11.26 5.13 -5.92
C ARG A 148 12.55 4.52 -5.36
N SER A 149 13.35 3.86 -6.20
CA SER A 149 14.64 3.35 -5.75
C SER A 149 15.60 4.48 -5.40
N VAL A 150 16.50 4.25 -4.46
CA VAL A 150 17.53 5.23 -4.03
C VAL A 150 18.57 5.44 -5.12
N ASP A 151 18.90 4.40 -5.86
CA ASP A 151 19.77 4.43 -7.03
C ASP A 151 19.05 3.91 -8.26
N PRO A 152 19.50 4.22 -9.48
CA PRO A 152 19.04 3.56 -10.70
C PRO A 152 19.18 2.03 -10.59
N ILE A 153 18.18 1.30 -11.07
CA ILE A 153 18.21 -0.17 -11.10
C ILE A 153 18.50 -0.67 -12.51
N VAL A 154 19.07 -1.88 -12.60
CA VAL A 154 19.29 -2.57 -13.88
C VAL A 154 18.52 -3.88 -13.86
N PRO A 155 17.26 -3.90 -14.37
CA PRO A 155 16.50 -5.15 -14.47
C PRO A 155 17.21 -6.15 -15.39
N GLN A 156 17.15 -7.42 -15.02
CA GLN A 156 17.71 -8.53 -15.81
C GLN A 156 16.61 -9.47 -16.26
N GLU A 157 16.64 -9.87 -17.51
CA GLU A 157 15.84 -10.98 -18.01
C GLU A 157 16.60 -12.28 -17.77
N VAL A 158 15.95 -13.23 -17.09
CA VAL A 158 16.51 -14.54 -16.77
C VAL A 158 15.62 -15.62 -17.37
N THR A 159 16.21 -16.45 -18.25
CA THR A 159 15.52 -17.64 -18.76
C THR A 159 15.55 -18.73 -17.70
N ILE A 160 14.38 -19.31 -17.46
CA ILE A 160 14.19 -20.43 -16.53
C ILE A 160 13.69 -21.65 -17.31
N THR A 161 14.10 -22.84 -16.90
CA THR A 161 13.72 -24.09 -17.52
C THR A 161 12.92 -24.94 -16.54
N ARG A 162 11.77 -25.42 -16.98
CA ARG A 162 10.97 -26.40 -16.27
C ARG A 162 11.13 -27.76 -16.96
N VAL A 163 11.46 -28.79 -16.21
CA VAL A 163 11.65 -30.15 -16.75
C VAL A 163 10.34 -30.86 -17.10
N ALA A 164 9.21 -30.39 -16.52
CA ALA A 164 7.90 -30.96 -16.81
C ALA A 164 7.22 -30.23 -17.99
N ILE A 165 6.69 -31.00 -18.93
CA ILE A 165 5.94 -30.53 -20.09
C ILE A 165 4.45 -30.41 -19.72
N THR A 166 3.74 -29.47 -20.37
CA THR A 166 2.34 -29.17 -20.02
C THR A 166 1.35 -30.17 -20.62
N THR A 167 1.60 -30.63 -21.85
CA THR A 167 0.70 -31.55 -22.57
C THR A 167 1.49 -32.72 -23.17
N GLU A 168 0.81 -33.89 -23.39
CA GLU A 168 1.40 -35.06 -24.04
C GLU A 168 1.88 -34.73 -25.46
N ALA A 169 1.12 -33.95 -26.22
CA ALA A 169 1.48 -33.54 -27.57
C ALA A 169 2.73 -32.65 -27.62
N ASP A 170 3.00 -31.86 -26.56
CA ASP A 170 4.25 -31.11 -26.47
C ASP A 170 5.43 -31.99 -26.04
N ALA A 171 5.18 -33.01 -25.22
CA ALA A 171 6.21 -33.94 -24.76
C ALA A 171 6.86 -34.76 -25.92
N GLU A 172 6.10 -34.99 -27.01
CA GLU A 172 6.64 -35.60 -28.21
C GLU A 172 7.63 -34.72 -28.99
N LYS A 173 7.57 -33.39 -28.76
CA LYS A 173 8.35 -32.39 -29.53
C LYS A 173 9.49 -31.76 -28.75
N LYS A 174 9.39 -31.69 -27.44
CA LYS A 174 10.37 -31.03 -26.57
C LYS A 174 10.47 -31.72 -25.21
N GLY A 175 11.68 -31.77 -24.65
CA GLY A 175 11.91 -32.37 -23.32
C GLY A 175 11.78 -31.42 -22.16
N THR A 176 11.71 -30.09 -22.41
CA THR A 176 11.68 -29.07 -21.38
C THR A 176 10.79 -27.89 -21.81
N GLU A 177 10.29 -27.14 -20.84
CA GLU A 177 9.57 -25.89 -21.06
C GLU A 177 10.44 -24.72 -20.59
N MET A 178 10.58 -23.69 -21.43
CA MET A 178 11.32 -22.49 -21.08
C MET A 178 10.37 -21.33 -20.76
N GLY A 179 10.70 -20.57 -19.73
CA GLY A 179 10.02 -19.33 -19.38
C GLY A 179 11.03 -18.22 -19.13
N ARG A 180 10.54 -16.99 -19.04
CA ARG A 180 11.35 -15.82 -18.74
C ARG A 180 10.89 -15.19 -17.45
N LYS A 181 11.83 -14.69 -16.67
CA LYS A 181 11.58 -13.85 -15.50
C LYS A 181 12.41 -12.58 -15.58
N TYR A 182 11.83 -11.50 -15.09
CA TYR A 182 12.56 -10.26 -14.92
C TYR A 182 12.82 -10.06 -13.43
N ILE A 183 14.05 -9.74 -13.08
CA ILE A 183 14.48 -9.49 -11.71
C ILE A 183 15.26 -8.19 -11.60
N VAL A 184 15.20 -7.57 -10.44
CA VAL A 184 16.14 -6.56 -9.96
C VAL A 184 17.15 -7.31 -9.09
N PRO A 185 18.46 -7.32 -9.45
CA PRO A 185 19.48 -8.01 -8.63
C PRO A 185 19.51 -7.48 -7.21
N TYR A 186 19.46 -6.16 -7.06
CA TYR A 186 19.26 -5.47 -5.80
C TYR A 186 18.71 -4.05 -6.05
N GLY A 187 17.86 -3.58 -5.16
CA GLY A 187 17.37 -2.21 -5.13
C GLY A 187 16.83 -1.84 -3.76
N LEU A 188 17.27 -0.70 -3.21
CA LEU A 188 16.69 -0.06 -2.04
C LEU A 188 15.66 0.97 -2.50
N TYR A 189 14.44 0.89 -1.99
CA TYR A 189 13.33 1.76 -2.34
C TYR A 189 12.90 2.61 -1.16
N ARG A 190 12.51 3.85 -1.46
CA ARG A 190 11.91 4.80 -0.52
C ARG A 190 10.48 5.09 -0.95
N ALA A 191 9.52 4.95 -0.02
CA ALA A 191 8.14 5.40 -0.18
C ALA A 191 7.80 6.43 0.89
N GLU A 192 6.95 7.38 0.56
CA GLU A 192 6.47 8.41 1.48
C GLU A 192 4.96 8.29 1.68
N GLY A 193 4.52 8.58 2.89
CA GLY A 193 3.11 8.50 3.23
C GLY A 193 2.67 9.55 4.24
N PHE A 194 1.35 9.71 4.33
CA PHE A 194 0.67 10.75 5.09
C PHE A 194 -0.49 10.13 5.85
N VAL A 195 -0.73 10.60 7.08
CA VAL A 195 -1.90 10.25 7.88
C VAL A 195 -2.58 11.51 8.39
N SER A 196 -3.80 11.75 7.93
CA SER A 196 -4.59 12.94 8.27
C SER A 196 -5.57 12.66 9.41
N ALA A 197 -5.31 13.21 10.59
CA ALA A 197 -6.24 13.13 11.72
C ALA A 197 -7.59 13.80 11.40
N ASN A 198 -7.58 14.89 10.66
CA ASN A 198 -8.80 15.58 10.24
C ASN A 198 -9.72 14.70 9.40
N LEU A 199 -9.17 13.94 8.42
CA LEU A 199 -9.95 12.98 7.64
C LEU A 199 -10.41 11.80 8.49
N ALA A 200 -9.56 11.28 9.38
CA ALA A 200 -9.94 10.23 10.32
C ALA A 200 -11.16 10.64 11.15
N ARG A 201 -11.12 11.80 11.78
CA ARG A 201 -12.19 12.31 12.63
C ARG A 201 -13.47 12.64 11.86
N LYS A 202 -13.37 13.30 10.69
CA LYS A 202 -14.54 13.78 9.94
C LYS A 202 -15.17 12.74 9.03
N THR A 203 -14.42 11.73 8.60
CA THR A 203 -14.87 10.87 7.49
C THR A 203 -14.93 9.39 7.85
N THR A 204 -13.86 8.82 8.40
CA THR A 204 -13.73 7.35 8.42
C THR A 204 -13.72 6.72 9.81
N GLY A 205 -13.39 7.48 10.85
CA GLY A 205 -13.25 6.95 12.21
C GLY A 205 -11.95 6.16 12.43
N PHE A 206 -10.93 6.31 11.58
CA PHE A 206 -9.63 5.63 11.72
C PHE A 206 -9.02 5.92 13.10
N SER A 207 -8.78 4.86 13.87
CA SER A 207 -8.44 4.92 15.29
C SER A 207 -6.93 4.74 15.55
N GLU A 208 -6.52 4.94 16.82
CA GLU A 208 -5.15 4.64 17.26
C GLU A 208 -4.81 3.15 17.13
N GLU A 209 -5.78 2.26 17.33
CA GLU A 209 -5.59 0.82 17.12
C GLU A 209 -5.37 0.51 15.63
N ASP A 210 -6.12 1.17 14.75
CA ASP A 210 -5.91 1.05 13.30
C ASP A 210 -4.53 1.57 12.88
N LEU A 211 -4.07 2.68 13.50
CA LEU A 211 -2.76 3.25 13.26
C LEU A 211 -1.63 2.28 13.67
N GLN A 212 -1.74 1.67 14.85
CA GLN A 212 -0.77 0.68 15.31
C GLN A 212 -0.76 -0.56 14.39
N LEU A 213 -1.95 -1.02 13.97
CA LEU A 213 -2.05 -2.11 13.00
C LEU A 213 -1.44 -1.74 11.64
N LEU A 214 -1.60 -0.49 11.20
CA LEU A 214 -0.97 0.02 9.97
C LEU A 214 0.55 -0.06 10.06
N TRP A 215 1.16 0.39 11.18
CA TRP A 215 2.62 0.30 11.37
C TRP A 215 3.10 -1.15 11.38
N GLN A 216 2.40 -2.04 12.08
CA GLN A 216 2.70 -3.48 12.05
C GLN A 216 2.58 -4.06 10.64
N ALA A 217 1.53 -3.67 9.91
CA ALA A 217 1.31 -4.16 8.55
C ALA A 217 2.40 -3.65 7.59
N ILE A 218 2.84 -2.41 7.72
CA ILE A 218 3.94 -1.87 6.92
C ILE A 218 5.23 -2.63 7.20
N LEU A 219 5.60 -2.82 8.46
CA LEU A 219 6.84 -3.51 8.84
C LEU A 219 6.90 -4.96 8.37
N ASN A 220 5.74 -5.63 8.31
CA ASN A 220 5.66 -7.08 8.02
C ASN A 220 5.00 -7.41 6.67
N MET A 221 4.70 -6.43 5.81
CA MET A 221 3.92 -6.64 4.59
C MET A 221 4.57 -7.59 3.58
N PHE A 222 5.86 -7.80 3.63
CA PHE A 222 6.57 -8.72 2.75
C PHE A 222 6.72 -10.13 3.33
N GLU A 223 6.59 -10.30 4.67
CA GLU A 223 6.73 -11.59 5.33
C GLU A 223 5.66 -12.61 4.92
N LEU A 224 4.50 -12.13 4.46
CA LEU A 224 3.41 -12.97 3.97
C LEU A 224 3.26 -12.95 2.44
N ASP A 225 4.20 -12.31 1.70
CA ASP A 225 4.13 -12.13 0.25
C ASP A 225 5.26 -12.87 -0.49
N HIS A 226 5.81 -13.91 0.10
CA HIS A 226 6.92 -14.65 -0.51
C HIS A 226 6.49 -15.39 -1.77
N SER A 227 7.25 -15.23 -2.85
CA SER A 227 7.10 -16.00 -4.08
C SER A 227 8.40 -16.00 -4.88
N ALA A 228 8.55 -16.95 -5.79
CA ALA A 228 9.70 -17.01 -6.68
C ALA A 228 9.84 -15.80 -7.62
N ALA A 229 8.77 -15.05 -7.87
CA ALA A 229 8.82 -13.82 -8.67
C ALA A 229 9.23 -12.61 -7.82
N ARG A 230 8.89 -12.60 -6.53
CA ARG A 230 9.22 -11.51 -5.61
C ARG A 230 10.67 -11.50 -5.15
N GLY A 231 11.35 -12.65 -5.24
CA GLY A 231 12.69 -12.81 -4.66
C GLY A 231 12.66 -12.62 -3.16
N LYS A 232 13.64 -11.94 -2.63
CA LYS A 232 13.72 -11.53 -1.24
C LYS A 232 13.34 -10.06 -1.12
N MET A 233 12.28 -9.75 -0.40
CA MET A 233 11.87 -8.38 -0.10
C MET A 233 11.70 -8.22 1.40
N ALA A 234 12.15 -7.09 1.95
CA ALA A 234 11.99 -6.78 3.36
C ALA A 234 11.86 -5.27 3.58
N VAL A 235 11.02 -4.88 4.53
CA VAL A 235 11.08 -3.51 5.07
C VAL A 235 12.30 -3.41 5.95
N ARG A 236 13.12 -2.40 5.69
CA ARG A 236 14.38 -2.17 6.40
C ARG A 236 14.24 -1.13 7.47
N GLU A 237 13.38 -0.14 7.23
CA GLU A 237 13.15 0.93 8.18
C GLU A 237 11.83 1.63 7.90
N LEU A 238 11.11 1.98 8.96
CA LEU A 238 9.95 2.86 8.96
C LEU A 238 10.25 4.06 9.86
N ILE A 239 10.31 5.25 9.28
CA ILE A 239 10.55 6.51 9.97
C ILE A 239 9.24 7.25 10.05
N VAL A 240 8.77 7.56 11.24
CA VAL A 240 7.48 8.20 11.51
C VAL A 240 7.68 9.55 12.17
N PHE A 241 7.12 10.59 11.56
CA PHE A 241 7.01 11.92 12.12
C PHE A 241 5.60 12.12 12.65
N ARG A 242 5.47 12.37 13.95
CA ARG A 242 4.21 12.68 14.61
C ARG A 242 4.16 14.17 14.93
N HIS A 243 3.09 14.82 14.52
CA HIS A 243 2.80 16.19 14.90
C HIS A 243 1.98 16.24 16.18
N ASP A 244 2.16 17.31 16.98
CA ASP A 244 1.35 17.54 18.16
C ASP A 244 -0.06 18.06 17.83
N SER A 245 -0.27 18.51 16.58
CA SER A 245 -1.55 19.05 16.13
C SER A 245 -2.24 18.19 15.06
N GLU A 246 -3.57 18.30 14.97
CA GLU A 246 -4.41 17.65 13.95
C GLU A 246 -4.05 18.08 12.52
N LEU A 247 -3.70 19.34 12.32
CA LEU A 247 -3.39 19.90 11.01
C LEU A 247 -1.91 19.86 10.66
N GLY A 248 -1.08 19.52 11.64
CA GLY A 248 0.39 19.46 11.52
C GLY A 248 1.07 20.77 11.92
N ASN A 249 2.34 20.64 12.35
CA ASN A 249 3.20 21.73 12.82
C ASN A 249 4.17 22.20 11.73
N ALA A 250 4.35 21.42 10.67
CA ALA A 250 5.21 21.76 9.54
C ALA A 250 4.69 21.15 8.22
N PRO A 251 5.10 21.70 7.06
CA PRO A 251 4.87 21.07 5.76
C PRO A 251 5.62 19.74 5.63
N ALA A 252 4.98 18.74 5.04
CA ALA A 252 5.52 17.39 4.91
C ALA A 252 6.87 17.32 4.20
N TYR A 253 7.07 18.11 3.13
CA TYR A 253 8.32 18.10 2.38
C TYR A 253 9.54 18.43 3.26
N LYS A 254 9.40 19.32 4.26
CA LYS A 254 10.49 19.64 5.19
C LYS A 254 10.89 18.44 6.03
N LEU A 255 9.94 17.58 6.40
CA LEU A 255 10.21 16.37 7.17
C LEU A 255 10.87 15.30 6.29
N PHE A 256 10.39 15.15 5.04
CA PHE A 256 10.98 14.22 4.09
C PHE A 256 12.42 14.61 3.70
N ASP A 257 12.73 15.92 3.64
CA ASP A 257 14.07 16.44 3.37
C ASP A 257 15.07 16.15 4.51
N LEU A 258 14.59 15.89 5.73
CA LEU A 258 15.41 15.47 6.86
C LEU A 258 15.93 14.03 6.72
N VAL A 259 15.24 13.20 5.93
CA VAL A 259 15.57 11.79 5.74
C VAL A 259 16.41 11.62 4.49
N LYS A 260 17.62 11.09 4.65
CA LYS A 260 18.52 10.80 3.53
C LYS A 260 18.93 9.35 3.52
N ALA A 261 19.05 8.79 2.32
CA ALA A 261 19.63 7.48 2.09
C ALA A 261 20.74 7.63 1.06
N GLU A 262 21.97 7.31 1.44
CA GLU A 262 23.16 7.51 0.61
C GLU A 262 23.94 6.21 0.54
N ARG A 263 24.51 5.93 -0.64
CA ARG A 263 25.41 4.80 -0.83
C ARG A 263 26.70 5.08 -0.06
N LYS A 264 27.21 4.06 0.63
CA LYS A 264 28.48 4.16 1.34
C LYS A 264 29.64 4.40 0.38
N PRO A 265 30.67 5.17 0.80
CA PRO A 265 31.86 5.40 0.00
C PRO A 265 32.51 4.08 -0.45
N GLY A 266 32.90 4.01 -1.72
CA GLY A 266 33.56 2.83 -2.29
C GLY A 266 32.60 1.73 -2.79
N VAL A 267 31.31 1.79 -2.50
CA VAL A 267 30.33 0.84 -3.03
C VAL A 267 29.90 1.25 -4.44
N VAL A 268 30.33 0.50 -5.44
CA VAL A 268 30.01 0.75 -6.86
C VAL A 268 28.64 0.19 -7.22
N ALA A 269 28.36 -1.05 -6.81
CA ALA A 269 27.13 -1.76 -7.09
C ALA A 269 26.56 -2.36 -5.80
N PRO A 270 25.61 -1.68 -5.15
CA PRO A 270 25.01 -2.18 -3.91
C PRO A 270 24.32 -3.53 -4.09
N ARG A 271 24.41 -4.39 -3.08
CA ARG A 271 23.79 -5.73 -3.06
C ARG A 271 23.11 -6.04 -1.72
N ALA A 272 23.19 -5.11 -0.76
CA ALA A 272 22.59 -5.29 0.55
C ALA A 272 22.22 -3.92 1.16
N TYR A 273 21.30 -3.91 2.13
CA TYR A 273 20.93 -2.71 2.86
C TYR A 273 22.14 -2.06 3.58
N CYS A 274 23.06 -2.88 4.09
CA CYS A 274 24.29 -2.39 4.74
C CYS A 274 25.24 -1.61 3.81
N ASP A 275 25.02 -1.62 2.50
CA ASP A 275 25.74 -0.80 1.53
C ASP A 275 25.30 0.67 1.52
N TYR A 276 24.21 0.96 2.25
CA TYR A 276 23.65 2.30 2.40
C TYR A 276 23.80 2.81 3.83
N THR A 277 23.70 4.12 3.96
CA THR A 277 23.51 4.83 5.22
C THR A 277 22.19 5.58 5.14
N VAL A 278 21.23 5.23 6.01
CA VAL A 278 20.00 5.99 6.20
C VAL A 278 20.14 6.86 7.43
N SER A 279 19.96 8.16 7.26
CA SER A 279 20.09 9.16 8.32
C SER A 279 18.87 10.06 8.40
N VAL A 280 18.60 10.55 9.60
CA VAL A 280 17.61 11.59 9.88
C VAL A 280 18.33 12.75 10.55
N ASN A 281 18.16 13.95 10.01
CA ASN A 281 18.65 15.17 10.67
C ASN A 281 17.69 15.58 11.79
N GLU A 282 17.91 15.03 12.99
CA GLU A 282 17.03 15.28 14.14
C GLU A 282 17.13 16.72 14.67
N GLU A 283 18.28 17.39 14.47
CA GLU A 283 18.46 18.81 14.85
C GLU A 283 17.58 19.73 13.99
N GLY A 284 17.20 19.29 12.80
CA GLY A 284 16.30 20.02 11.89
C GLY A 284 14.82 19.80 12.14
N LEU A 285 14.42 19.03 13.16
CA LEU A 285 13.02 18.77 13.47
C LEU A 285 12.31 20.07 13.88
N PRO A 286 11.15 20.39 13.23
CA PRO A 286 10.34 21.53 13.62
C PRO A 286 9.76 21.35 15.03
N GLU A 287 9.51 22.46 15.72
CA GLU A 287 8.82 22.45 17.01
C GLU A 287 7.44 21.76 16.89
N GLY A 288 7.10 20.93 17.86
CA GLY A 288 5.87 20.14 17.88
C GLY A 288 5.87 18.96 16.92
N VAL A 289 7.03 18.52 16.44
CA VAL A 289 7.20 17.29 15.65
C VAL A 289 8.18 16.36 16.35
N THR A 290 7.80 15.12 16.51
CA THR A 290 8.65 14.05 17.02
C THR A 290 8.93 13.02 15.93
N CYS A 291 10.14 12.46 15.94
CA CYS A 291 10.57 11.41 15.01
C CYS A 291 10.75 10.08 15.75
N THR A 292 10.25 9.00 15.19
CA THR A 292 10.44 7.64 15.68
C THR A 292 10.92 6.74 14.54
N ARG A 293 11.94 5.93 14.79
CA ARG A 293 12.46 4.94 13.85
C ARG A 293 12.06 3.55 14.32
N MET A 294 11.55 2.73 13.40
CA MET A 294 11.09 1.35 13.64
C MET A 294 11.64 0.45 12.54
N GLY A 295 12.05 -0.79 12.89
CA GLY A 295 12.59 -1.78 11.96
C GLY A 295 13.80 -2.48 12.51
#